data_5ad63da6ffc2626cb97470e28ade7de8
#
_entry.id   5ad63da6ffc2626cb97470e28ade7de8
#
_cell.length_a   1.000
_cell.length_b   1.000
_cell.length_c   1.000
_cell.angle_alpha   90.00
_cell.angle_beta   90.00
_cell.angle_gamma   90.00
#
_symmetry.space_group_name_H-M   'P 1'
#
loop_
_entity.id
_entity.type
_entity.pdbx_description
1 polymer ?
#
loop_
_entity_poly.entity_id
_entity_poly.type
_entity_poly.pdbx_seq_one_letter_code
_entity_poly.pdbx_strand_id
1 'polypeptide(L)'
;MRKTITVTVHNRKKLLENLLSSLVKNDLDGWDIILSVEPTPLLEDMISSINKILDGLQYKIIVPKEKEGVKNHPFKLLSYVYEVLLSDVNIYLEEDLVVSPDITKIADWYMTLDRDSYKGYAGISLFNYDSFSEYSKKESQEFVVDTYNWSALGFILDKRGWFDQLKFNWYRKDHHLKTKGWDFAIRAHIIWHGMKWLQPEVSRTTHLGTWGTHVNPEVQNHYNFFDIKYLKQDIAESKYFVSDFSTE
;
A
#
# COMPACT_ATOMS: atom_id res chain seq x y z
N MET A 1 -0.36 15.04 14.59
CA MET A 1 0.03 13.86 13.80
C MET A 1 -0.21 14.19 12.33
N ARG A 2 0.83 14.11 11.50
CA ARG A 2 0.72 14.30 10.05
C ARG A 2 0.44 12.97 9.37
N LYS A 3 -0.60 12.92 8.57
CA LYS A 3 -1.06 11.74 7.85
C LYS A 3 -0.95 11.94 6.35
N THR A 4 -0.40 10.98 5.62
CA THR A 4 -0.20 11.10 4.18
C THR A 4 -0.70 9.87 3.44
N ILE A 5 -1.19 10.08 2.23
CA ILE A 5 -1.47 9.03 1.25
C ILE A 5 -0.58 9.28 0.05
N THR A 6 0.24 8.31 -0.32
CA THR A 6 1.13 8.43 -1.47
C THR A 6 0.72 7.50 -2.59
N VAL A 7 0.78 7.99 -3.81
CA VAL A 7 0.48 7.23 -5.02
C VAL A 7 1.64 7.34 -5.99
N THR A 8 2.24 6.22 -6.36
CA THR A 8 3.16 6.16 -7.50
C THR A 8 2.39 5.96 -8.78
N VAL A 9 2.62 6.84 -9.76
CA VAL A 9 1.89 6.87 -11.02
C VAL A 9 2.88 6.77 -12.18
N HIS A 10 2.61 5.87 -13.12
CA HIS A 10 3.47 5.66 -14.26
C HIS A 10 2.82 6.12 -15.58
N ASN A 11 1.92 5.32 -16.18
CA ASN A 11 1.35 5.65 -17.49
C ASN A 11 -0.03 5.00 -17.77
N ARG A 12 -0.71 4.50 -16.75
CA ARG A 12 -1.97 3.75 -16.89
C ARG A 12 -3.16 4.59 -16.42
N LYS A 13 -3.50 5.63 -17.20
CA LYS A 13 -4.54 6.61 -16.88
C LYS A 13 -5.83 5.97 -16.35
N LYS A 14 -6.36 4.93 -17.02
CA LYS A 14 -7.63 4.31 -16.61
C LYS A 14 -7.55 3.61 -15.26
N LEU A 15 -6.43 3.00 -14.96
CA LEU A 15 -6.19 2.37 -13.66
C LEU A 15 -6.05 3.42 -12.56
N LEU A 16 -5.32 4.49 -12.82
CA LEU A 16 -5.25 5.66 -11.94
C LEU A 16 -6.64 6.24 -11.62
N GLU A 17 -7.48 6.42 -12.63
CA GLU A 17 -8.86 6.89 -12.45
C GLU A 17 -9.68 5.95 -11.54
N ASN A 18 -9.52 4.63 -11.69
CA ASN A 18 -10.18 3.65 -10.83
C ASN A 18 -9.67 3.74 -9.39
N LEU A 19 -8.35 3.83 -9.19
CA LEU A 19 -7.75 4.03 -7.87
C LEU A 19 -8.31 5.29 -7.21
N LEU A 20 -8.21 6.44 -7.86
CA LEU A 20 -8.65 7.71 -7.29
C LEU A 20 -10.16 7.72 -7.00
N SER A 21 -10.98 7.12 -7.88
CA SER A 21 -12.42 6.99 -7.68
C SER A 21 -12.79 6.10 -6.49
N SER A 22 -11.93 5.14 -6.11
CA SER A 22 -12.10 4.36 -4.89
C SER A 22 -11.56 5.08 -3.66
N LEU A 23 -10.45 5.80 -3.82
CA LEU A 23 -9.79 6.53 -2.74
C LEU A 23 -10.70 7.66 -2.17
N VAL A 24 -11.38 8.40 -3.03
CA VAL A 24 -12.28 9.50 -2.62
C VAL A 24 -13.51 9.04 -1.84
N LYS A 25 -13.74 7.74 -1.71
CA LYS A 25 -14.79 7.17 -0.84
C LYS A 25 -14.36 7.05 0.62
N ASN A 26 -13.09 7.25 0.90
CA ASN A 26 -12.55 7.26 2.25
C ASN A 26 -12.77 8.62 2.92
N ASP A 27 -12.76 8.65 4.24
CA ASP A 27 -12.65 9.89 4.97
C ASP A 27 -11.23 10.45 4.82
N LEU A 28 -11.10 11.50 4.02
CA LEU A 28 -9.81 12.12 3.67
C LEU A 28 -9.51 13.37 4.50
N ASP A 29 -10.37 13.72 5.46
CA ASP A 29 -10.11 14.87 6.33
C ASP A 29 -8.81 14.68 7.15
N GLY A 30 -7.95 15.69 7.10
CA GLY A 30 -6.64 15.65 7.74
C GLY A 30 -5.60 14.75 7.06
N TRP A 31 -5.85 14.28 5.83
CA TRP A 31 -4.88 13.53 5.02
C TRP A 31 -4.30 14.37 3.88
N ASP A 32 -2.97 14.43 3.78
CA ASP A 32 -2.25 15.02 2.64
C ASP A 32 -2.11 13.95 1.53
N ILE A 33 -2.72 14.14 0.37
CA ILE A 33 -2.58 13.23 -0.78
C ILE A 33 -1.41 13.68 -1.64
N ILE A 34 -0.46 12.78 -1.91
CA ILE A 34 0.75 13.08 -2.68
C ILE A 34 0.88 12.08 -3.83
N LEU A 35 0.77 12.58 -5.05
CA LEU A 35 0.93 11.77 -6.24
C LEU A 35 2.28 12.08 -6.88
N SER A 36 3.10 11.05 -7.09
CA SER A 36 4.32 11.18 -7.88
C SER A 36 4.09 10.55 -9.25
N VAL A 37 4.10 11.38 -10.28
CA VAL A 37 3.77 11.01 -11.66
C VAL A 37 5.04 11.00 -12.49
N GLU A 38 5.48 9.83 -12.98
CA GLU A 38 6.65 9.73 -13.84
C GLU A 38 6.46 10.49 -15.17
N PRO A 39 7.52 11.08 -15.73
CA PRO A 39 7.47 11.68 -17.04
C PRO A 39 7.05 10.65 -18.10
N THR A 40 5.95 10.93 -18.81
CA THR A 40 5.34 10.06 -19.81
C THR A 40 4.64 10.91 -20.85
N PRO A 41 4.44 10.42 -22.09
CA PRO A 41 3.63 11.11 -23.09
C PRO A 41 2.18 11.39 -22.66
N LEU A 42 1.66 10.67 -21.64
CA LEU A 42 0.31 10.84 -21.10
C LEU A 42 0.26 11.76 -19.86
N LEU A 43 1.35 12.45 -19.53
CA LEU A 43 1.47 13.22 -18.29
C LEU A 43 0.34 14.25 -18.12
N GLU A 44 0.11 15.08 -19.13
CA GLU A 44 -0.94 16.12 -19.10
C GLU A 44 -2.34 15.52 -18.92
N ASP A 45 -2.63 14.42 -19.61
CA ASP A 45 -3.90 13.72 -19.50
C ASP A 45 -4.11 13.13 -18.09
N MET A 46 -3.04 12.61 -17.50
CA MET A 46 -3.10 12.06 -16.12
C MET A 46 -3.27 13.18 -15.10
N ILE A 47 -2.53 14.29 -15.22
CA ILE A 47 -2.69 15.47 -14.37
C ILE A 47 -4.11 16.00 -14.47
N SER A 48 -4.67 16.09 -15.68
CA SER A 48 -6.07 16.52 -15.89
C SER A 48 -7.07 15.59 -15.17
N SER A 49 -6.86 14.28 -15.25
CA SER A 49 -7.72 13.31 -14.53
C SER A 49 -7.58 13.43 -13.02
N ILE A 50 -6.36 13.61 -12.49
CA ILE A 50 -6.11 13.83 -11.07
C ILE A 50 -6.85 15.07 -10.59
N ASN A 51 -6.65 16.20 -11.26
CA ASN A 51 -7.28 17.48 -10.91
C ASN A 51 -8.81 17.37 -10.90
N LYS A 52 -9.38 16.64 -11.87
CA LYS A 52 -10.83 16.45 -11.96
C LYS A 52 -11.39 15.57 -10.83
N ILE A 53 -10.70 14.49 -10.46
CA ILE A 53 -11.24 13.54 -9.48
C ILE A 53 -11.00 14.02 -8.05
N LEU A 54 -9.87 14.68 -7.81
CA LEU A 54 -9.50 15.22 -6.50
C LEU A 54 -9.91 16.69 -6.29
N ASP A 55 -10.79 17.21 -7.16
CA ASP A 55 -11.30 18.58 -7.02
C ASP A 55 -11.91 18.81 -5.62
N GLY A 56 -11.53 19.93 -5.00
CA GLY A 56 -11.95 20.27 -3.63
C GLY A 56 -11.19 19.55 -2.50
N LEU A 57 -10.27 18.64 -2.81
CA LEU A 57 -9.41 17.97 -1.83
C LEU A 57 -8.01 18.60 -1.76
N GLN A 58 -7.31 18.37 -0.65
CA GLN A 58 -5.91 18.78 -0.51
C GLN A 58 -4.98 17.72 -1.09
N TYR A 59 -4.30 18.04 -2.16
CA TYR A 59 -3.33 17.15 -2.80
C TYR A 59 -2.14 17.90 -3.40
N LYS A 60 -1.07 17.13 -3.67
CA LYS A 60 0.15 17.63 -4.34
C LYS A 60 0.57 16.65 -5.42
N ILE A 61 0.88 17.17 -6.60
CA ILE A 61 1.48 16.40 -7.70
C ILE A 61 2.99 16.71 -7.74
N ILE A 62 3.80 15.68 -7.79
CA ILE A 62 5.24 15.73 -7.98
C ILE A 62 5.56 15.08 -9.32
N VAL A 63 6.28 15.78 -10.18
CA VAL A 63 6.79 15.22 -11.43
C VAL A 63 8.31 15.18 -11.34
N PRO A 64 8.92 14.00 -11.27
CA PRO A 64 10.39 13.87 -11.32
C PRO A 64 10.96 14.47 -12.61
N LYS A 65 12.20 14.96 -12.56
CA LYS A 65 12.88 15.49 -13.75
C LYS A 65 13.12 14.45 -14.84
N GLU A 66 13.29 13.21 -14.43
CA GLU A 66 13.54 12.06 -15.29
C GLU A 66 12.80 10.83 -14.77
N LYS A 67 12.66 9.81 -15.62
CA LYS A 67 12.04 8.54 -15.22
C LYS A 67 12.90 7.84 -14.18
N GLU A 68 12.34 7.62 -13.01
CA GLU A 68 13.01 6.99 -11.87
C GLU A 68 12.92 5.47 -11.89
N GLY A 69 11.89 4.95 -12.50
CA GLY A 69 11.63 3.52 -12.63
C GLY A 69 11.10 2.86 -11.35
N VAL A 70 10.55 1.68 -11.53
CA VAL A 70 9.80 0.93 -10.51
C VAL A 70 10.53 0.74 -9.17
N LYS A 71 11.86 0.76 -9.17
CA LYS A 71 12.66 0.54 -7.95
C LYS A 71 12.92 1.84 -7.15
N ASN A 72 13.25 2.92 -7.84
CA ASN A 72 13.64 4.17 -7.21
C ASN A 72 12.45 5.08 -6.91
N HIS A 73 11.44 5.03 -7.76
CA HIS A 73 10.28 5.90 -7.63
C HIS A 73 9.56 5.75 -6.27
N PRO A 74 9.19 4.54 -5.81
CA PRO A 74 8.60 4.36 -4.49
C PRO A 74 9.53 4.81 -3.36
N PHE A 75 10.83 4.47 -3.46
CA PHE A 75 11.81 4.84 -2.44
C PHE A 75 11.93 6.35 -2.27
N LYS A 76 12.06 7.09 -3.37
CA LYS A 76 12.18 8.54 -3.34
C LYS A 76 10.91 9.21 -2.81
N LEU A 77 9.73 8.68 -3.18
CA LEU A 77 8.46 9.20 -2.70
C LEU A 77 8.32 8.97 -1.18
N LEU A 78 8.64 7.79 -0.68
CA LEU A 78 8.60 7.50 0.76
C LEU A 78 9.66 8.30 1.52
N SER A 79 10.88 8.44 0.99
CA SER A 79 11.89 9.32 1.58
C SER A 79 11.39 10.76 1.67
N TYR A 80 10.78 11.29 0.62
CA TYR A 80 10.21 12.64 0.65
C TYR A 80 9.15 12.79 1.75
N VAL A 81 8.26 11.82 1.87
CA VAL A 81 7.18 11.84 2.86
C VAL A 81 7.70 11.81 4.29
N TYR A 82 8.64 10.94 4.60
CA TYR A 82 9.13 10.79 5.97
C TYR A 82 10.26 11.75 6.35
N GLU A 83 11.08 12.16 5.40
CA GLU A 83 12.28 12.95 5.68
C GLU A 83 12.06 14.44 5.42
N VAL A 84 11.21 14.81 4.47
CA VAL A 84 10.93 16.20 4.13
C VAL A 84 9.60 16.66 4.72
N LEU A 85 8.53 15.86 4.53
CA LEU A 85 7.22 16.21 5.07
C LEU A 85 7.05 15.83 6.53
N LEU A 86 7.91 14.97 7.07
CA LEU A 86 7.90 14.48 8.45
C LEU A 86 6.57 13.82 8.82
N SER A 87 6.03 13.02 7.90
CA SER A 87 4.79 12.28 8.13
C SER A 87 4.95 11.28 9.26
N ASP A 88 3.93 11.14 10.10
CA ASP A 88 3.88 10.16 11.17
C ASP A 88 3.40 8.80 10.67
N VAL A 89 2.49 8.81 9.68
CA VAL A 89 1.94 7.61 9.04
C VAL A 89 1.67 7.87 7.56
N ASN A 90 1.92 6.89 6.72
CA ASN A 90 1.66 6.94 5.29
C ASN A 90 0.94 5.69 4.80
N ILE A 91 -0.06 5.88 3.94
CA ILE A 91 -0.67 4.85 3.12
C ILE A 91 0.00 4.91 1.75
N TYR A 92 0.72 3.85 1.36
CA TYR A 92 1.36 3.75 0.05
C TYR A 92 0.48 2.96 -0.92
N LEU A 93 0.28 3.49 -2.11
CA LEU A 93 -0.53 2.91 -3.18
C LEU A 93 0.20 3.00 -4.53
N GLU A 94 -0.15 2.09 -5.44
CA GLU A 94 0.26 2.10 -6.84
C GLU A 94 -0.96 2.37 -7.75
N GLU A 95 -0.75 2.95 -8.93
CA GLU A 95 -1.83 3.41 -9.82
C GLU A 95 -2.83 2.34 -10.26
N ASP A 96 -2.47 1.06 -10.15
CA ASP A 96 -3.26 -0.09 -10.61
C ASP A 96 -4.03 -0.82 -9.51
N LEU A 97 -4.17 -0.18 -8.37
CA LEU A 97 -4.96 -0.68 -7.25
C LEU A 97 -6.38 -0.11 -7.25
N VAL A 98 -7.29 -0.80 -6.59
CA VAL A 98 -8.54 -0.28 -6.08
C VAL A 98 -8.55 -0.52 -4.58
N VAL A 99 -9.00 0.46 -3.81
CA VAL A 99 -8.95 0.41 -2.35
C VAL A 99 -10.35 0.34 -1.73
N SER A 100 -10.44 -0.27 -0.55
CA SER A 100 -11.65 -0.24 0.26
C SER A 100 -11.88 1.15 0.88
N PRO A 101 -13.13 1.47 1.25
CA PRO A 101 -13.46 2.79 1.77
C PRO A 101 -13.06 3.01 3.25
N ASP A 102 -12.34 2.08 3.86
CA ASP A 102 -11.94 2.13 5.27
C ASP A 102 -10.42 2.20 5.51
N ILE A 103 -9.58 2.36 4.46
CA ILE A 103 -8.12 2.32 4.62
C ILE A 103 -7.58 3.45 5.50
N THR A 104 -8.21 4.61 5.51
CA THR A 104 -7.85 5.72 6.39
C THR A 104 -8.22 5.43 7.84
N LYS A 105 -9.37 4.82 8.11
CA LYS A 105 -9.78 4.34 9.44
C LYS A 105 -8.83 3.27 9.99
N ILE A 106 -8.38 2.35 9.13
CA ILE A 106 -7.38 1.35 9.48
C ILE A 106 -6.06 2.00 9.88
N ALA A 107 -5.61 2.98 9.12
CA ALA A 107 -4.37 3.69 9.45
C ALA A 107 -4.50 4.47 10.78
N ASP A 108 -5.63 5.12 11.03
CA ASP A 108 -5.89 5.79 12.29
C ASP A 108 -5.94 4.79 13.47
N TRP A 109 -6.62 3.66 13.30
CA TRP A 109 -6.61 2.57 14.30
C TRP A 109 -5.19 2.04 14.54
N TYR A 110 -4.41 1.76 13.50
CA TYR A 110 -3.04 1.28 13.62
C TYR A 110 -2.17 2.22 14.47
N MET A 111 -2.39 3.52 14.37
CA MET A 111 -1.67 4.51 15.17
C MET A 111 -2.09 4.52 16.64
N THR A 112 -3.22 3.89 17.02
CA THR A 112 -3.66 3.74 18.40
C THR A 112 -3.13 2.47 19.09
N LEU A 113 -2.57 1.53 18.33
CA LEU A 113 -2.06 0.28 18.90
C LEU A 113 -0.87 0.56 19.82
N ASP A 114 -0.92 -0.07 21.01
CA ASP A 114 0.21 -0.05 21.94
C ASP A 114 1.36 -0.89 21.39
N ARG A 115 2.37 -0.21 20.89
CA ARG A 115 3.51 -0.82 20.19
C ARG A 115 4.53 -1.43 21.14
N ASP A 116 4.53 -1.05 22.41
CA ASP A 116 5.42 -1.65 23.41
C ASP A 116 4.93 -3.05 23.76
N SER A 117 3.61 -3.28 23.72
CA SER A 117 2.99 -4.60 23.89
C SER A 117 3.09 -5.46 22.62
N TYR A 118 3.08 -4.84 21.44
CA TYR A 118 3.22 -5.50 20.13
C TYR A 118 4.60 -5.24 19.52
N LYS A 119 5.65 -5.61 20.25
CA LYS A 119 7.04 -5.42 19.81
C LYS A 119 7.25 -5.94 18.40
N GLY A 120 7.41 -4.99 17.44
CA GLY A 120 7.96 -5.27 16.15
C GLY A 120 7.03 -5.28 14.94
N TYR A 121 5.80 -4.73 15.01
CA TYR A 121 5.06 -4.52 13.76
C TYR A 121 5.69 -3.40 12.95
N ALA A 122 6.11 -3.74 11.73
CA ALA A 122 6.68 -2.78 10.80
C ALA A 122 5.62 -1.96 10.06
N GLY A 123 4.39 -2.47 9.99
CA GLY A 123 3.28 -1.83 9.28
C GLY A 123 2.10 -2.76 9.05
N ILE A 124 1.20 -2.36 8.15
CA ILE A 124 0.06 -3.17 7.68
C ILE A 124 0.20 -3.39 6.18
N SER A 125 0.17 -4.65 5.72
CA SER A 125 -0.10 -4.98 4.32
C SER A 125 -1.60 -4.91 4.09
N LEU A 126 -2.07 -4.11 3.14
CA LEU A 126 -3.50 -3.98 2.84
C LEU A 126 -4.03 -5.10 1.95
N PHE A 127 -3.15 -5.82 1.30
CA PHE A 127 -3.47 -6.93 0.42
C PHE A 127 -3.29 -8.27 1.14
N ASN A 128 -4.25 -9.16 0.98
CA ASN A 128 -4.20 -10.51 1.50
C ASN A 128 -4.36 -11.53 0.37
N TYR A 129 -3.33 -12.33 0.12
CA TYR A 129 -3.34 -13.38 -0.90
C TYR A 129 -4.35 -14.48 -0.61
N ASP A 130 -4.70 -14.70 0.67
CA ASP A 130 -5.61 -15.76 1.12
C ASP A 130 -7.07 -15.28 1.21
N SER A 131 -7.37 -14.05 0.77
CA SER A 131 -8.73 -13.49 0.76
C SER A 131 -9.53 -13.98 -0.45
N PHE A 132 -9.77 -15.29 -0.54
CA PHE A 132 -10.57 -15.91 -1.61
C PHE A 132 -12.08 -15.85 -1.34
N SER A 133 -12.85 -16.05 -2.41
CA SER A 133 -14.31 -16.03 -2.36
C SER A 133 -14.93 -17.08 -1.41
N GLU A 134 -14.24 -18.16 -1.16
CA GLU A 134 -14.68 -19.25 -0.29
C GLU A 134 -14.63 -18.91 1.21
N TYR A 135 -13.82 -17.91 1.59
CA TYR A 135 -13.67 -17.46 2.97
C TYR A 135 -14.65 -16.35 3.37
N SER A 136 -15.90 -16.45 2.88
CA SER A 136 -16.94 -15.45 3.16
C SER A 136 -17.33 -15.31 4.64
N LYS A 137 -16.79 -16.14 5.53
CA LYS A 137 -17.04 -16.11 6.98
C LYS A 137 -15.97 -15.37 7.79
N LYS A 138 -14.90 -14.90 7.14
CA LYS A 138 -13.86 -14.14 7.84
C LYS A 138 -14.39 -12.77 8.26
N GLU A 139 -14.07 -12.38 9.49
CA GLU A 139 -14.48 -11.07 9.98
C GLU A 139 -13.69 -9.97 9.27
N SER A 140 -14.43 -9.02 8.71
CA SER A 140 -13.81 -7.92 7.94
C SER A 140 -12.98 -6.96 8.80
N GLN A 141 -13.10 -7.04 10.11
CA GLN A 141 -12.37 -6.21 11.09
C GLN A 141 -11.16 -6.90 11.68
N GLU A 142 -10.96 -8.18 11.36
CA GLU A 142 -9.87 -8.99 11.88
C GLU A 142 -8.56 -8.73 11.14
N PHE A 143 -7.49 -8.59 11.90
CA PHE A 143 -6.11 -8.49 11.41
C PHE A 143 -5.27 -9.59 12.04
N VAL A 144 -4.45 -10.22 11.23
CA VAL A 144 -3.53 -11.27 11.67
C VAL A 144 -2.09 -10.79 11.55
N VAL A 145 -1.23 -11.40 12.37
CA VAL A 145 0.21 -11.17 12.29
C VAL A 145 0.78 -12.05 11.21
N ASP A 146 1.45 -11.45 10.22
CA ASP A 146 2.11 -12.19 9.16
C ASP A 146 3.57 -11.80 9.07
N THR A 147 4.42 -12.80 8.81
CA THR A 147 5.86 -12.63 8.58
C THR A 147 6.27 -13.02 7.15
N TYR A 148 5.36 -13.59 6.36
CA TYR A 148 5.70 -14.22 5.08
C TYR A 148 4.99 -13.62 3.86
N ASN A 149 3.79 -13.09 4.03
CA ASN A 149 2.92 -12.68 2.92
C ASN A 149 2.85 -11.18 2.69
N TRP A 150 3.85 -10.43 3.14
CA TRP A 150 3.90 -9.01 2.82
C TRP A 150 3.81 -8.76 1.31
N SER A 151 3.01 -7.77 0.94
CA SER A 151 2.79 -7.37 -0.45
C SER A 151 2.95 -5.86 -0.63
N ALA A 152 3.54 -5.46 -1.76
CA ALA A 152 3.59 -4.07 -2.20
C ALA A 152 2.25 -3.53 -2.72
N LEU A 153 1.22 -4.38 -2.82
CA LEU A 153 -0.10 -4.03 -3.35
C LEU A 153 -0.93 -3.22 -2.34
N GLY A 154 -0.34 -2.13 -1.86
CA GLY A 154 -0.87 -1.24 -0.85
C GLY A 154 -0.44 -1.62 0.57
N PHE A 155 0.10 -0.65 1.30
CA PHE A 155 0.49 -0.85 2.69
C PHE A 155 0.42 0.45 3.50
N ILE A 156 0.25 0.29 4.80
CA ILE A 156 0.35 1.36 5.79
C ILE A 156 1.67 1.21 6.52
N LEU A 157 2.41 2.29 6.58
CA LEU A 157 3.71 2.35 7.25
C LEU A 157 3.75 3.59 8.13
N ASP A 158 4.26 3.45 9.33
CA ASP A 158 4.55 4.59 10.16
C ASP A 158 6.02 5.01 10.07
N LYS A 159 6.33 6.12 10.71
CA LYS A 159 7.68 6.68 10.76
C LYS A 159 8.72 5.70 11.30
N ARG A 160 8.40 4.89 12.33
CA ARG A 160 9.32 3.88 12.87
C ARG A 160 9.56 2.76 11.86
N GLY A 161 8.50 2.23 11.24
CA GLY A 161 8.61 1.22 10.19
C GLY A 161 9.50 1.68 9.05
N TRP A 162 9.43 2.97 8.67
CA TRP A 162 10.31 3.51 7.65
C TRP A 162 11.77 3.57 8.11
N PHE A 163 12.07 4.29 9.21
CA PHE A 163 13.45 4.54 9.61
C PHE A 163 14.16 3.31 10.18
N ASP A 164 13.47 2.50 10.96
CA ASP A 164 14.07 1.38 11.66
C ASP A 164 14.12 0.12 10.80
N GLN A 165 13.22 -0.02 9.83
CA GLN A 165 13.03 -1.26 9.11
C GLN A 165 13.32 -1.15 7.60
N LEU A 166 12.69 -0.23 6.87
CA LEU A 166 12.72 -0.26 5.42
C LEU A 166 13.80 0.59 4.78
N LYS A 167 14.03 1.81 5.26
CA LYS A 167 14.91 2.80 4.62
C LYS A 167 16.30 2.25 4.31
N PHE A 168 16.97 1.65 5.27
CA PHE A 168 18.33 1.15 5.14
C PHE A 168 18.43 -0.23 4.50
N ASN A 169 17.31 -0.90 4.30
CA ASN A 169 17.22 -2.27 3.80
C ASN A 169 16.56 -2.36 2.41
N TRP A 170 16.09 -1.23 1.88
CA TRP A 170 15.37 -1.16 0.59
C TRP A 170 16.15 -1.77 -0.59
N TYR A 171 17.45 -1.62 -0.59
CA TYR A 171 18.36 -2.09 -1.65
C TYR A 171 19.63 -2.71 -1.10
N ARG A 172 19.55 -3.62 -0.15
CA ARG A 172 20.78 -4.32 0.27
C ARG A 172 21.36 -5.09 -0.90
N LYS A 173 22.55 -4.66 -1.34
CA LYS A 173 23.33 -5.32 -2.42
C LYS A 173 23.74 -6.75 -2.06
N ASP A 174 23.75 -7.07 -0.78
CA ASP A 174 24.19 -8.34 -0.18
C ASP A 174 23.10 -9.42 -0.22
N HIS A 175 21.86 -9.09 -0.51
CA HIS A 175 20.88 -10.11 -0.82
C HIS A 175 21.20 -10.67 -2.20
N HIS A 176 21.81 -11.86 -2.24
CA HIS A 176 22.13 -12.61 -3.45
C HIS A 176 20.89 -12.99 -4.29
N LEU A 177 19.72 -12.65 -3.83
CA LEU A 177 18.52 -12.74 -4.62
C LEU A 177 18.63 -11.73 -5.77
N LYS A 178 18.82 -12.22 -6.97
CA LYS A 178 18.66 -11.46 -8.21
C LYS A 178 17.17 -11.12 -8.39
N THR A 179 16.62 -10.39 -7.39
CA THR A 179 15.20 -10.07 -7.36
C THR A 179 14.91 -9.05 -8.46
N LYS A 180 13.94 -9.36 -9.28
CA LYS A 180 13.51 -8.49 -10.37
C LYS A 180 12.79 -7.24 -9.87
N GLY A 181 12.28 -7.21 -8.61
CA GLY A 181 11.49 -6.14 -8.00
C GLY A 181 12.00 -5.67 -6.64
N TRP A 182 11.66 -4.45 -6.25
CA TRP A 182 11.95 -3.89 -4.93
C TRP A 182 11.13 -4.57 -3.83
N ASP A 183 9.92 -4.96 -4.15
CA ASP A 183 8.97 -5.68 -3.33
C ASP A 183 9.50 -7.05 -2.89
N PHE A 184 10.11 -7.80 -3.81
CA PHE A 184 10.78 -9.06 -3.47
C PHE A 184 11.96 -8.87 -2.53
N ALA A 185 12.73 -7.78 -2.69
CA ALA A 185 13.85 -7.48 -1.81
C ALA A 185 13.37 -7.17 -0.39
N ILE A 186 12.31 -6.38 -0.25
CA ILE A 186 11.71 -6.07 1.05
C ILE A 186 11.09 -7.32 1.67
N ARG A 187 10.34 -8.11 0.91
CA ARG A 187 9.78 -9.38 1.41
C ARG A 187 10.87 -10.31 1.94
N ALA A 188 11.96 -10.48 1.18
CA ALA A 188 13.09 -11.28 1.64
C ALA A 188 13.69 -10.74 2.93
N HIS A 189 13.83 -9.42 3.06
CA HIS A 189 14.31 -8.78 4.28
C HIS A 189 13.38 -9.03 5.47
N ILE A 190 12.08 -8.88 5.28
CA ILE A 190 11.05 -9.17 6.29
C ILE A 190 11.18 -10.61 6.80
N ILE A 191 11.23 -11.59 5.89
CA ILE A 191 11.35 -13.01 6.23
C ILE A 191 12.67 -13.29 6.98
N TRP A 192 13.78 -12.78 6.50
CA TRP A 192 15.11 -13.06 7.08
C TRP A 192 15.30 -12.49 8.49
N HIS A 193 14.62 -11.39 8.79
CA HIS A 193 14.73 -10.72 10.09
C HIS A 193 13.52 -11.01 11.00
N GLY A 194 12.62 -11.89 10.58
CA GLY A 194 11.43 -12.23 11.37
C GLY A 194 10.56 -11.02 11.70
N MET A 195 10.51 -10.04 10.78
CA MET A 195 9.70 -8.84 10.98
C MET A 195 8.22 -9.19 10.88
N LYS A 196 7.43 -8.61 11.77
CA LYS A 196 5.99 -8.85 11.81
C LYS A 196 5.25 -7.71 11.11
N TRP A 197 4.28 -8.07 10.30
CA TRP A 197 3.33 -7.17 9.67
C TRP A 197 1.92 -7.57 10.06
N LEU A 198 1.03 -6.60 10.13
CA LEU A 198 -0.39 -6.88 10.23
C LEU A 198 -0.96 -7.07 8.81
N GLN A 199 -1.91 -7.97 8.69
CA GLN A 199 -2.61 -8.23 7.45
C GLN A 199 -4.11 -8.40 7.74
N PRO A 200 -5.00 -7.75 6.96
CA PRO A 200 -6.43 -7.94 7.14
C PRO A 200 -6.86 -9.34 6.66
N GLU A 201 -7.77 -9.98 7.37
CA GLU A 201 -8.37 -11.23 6.93
C GLU A 201 -9.13 -11.07 5.60
N VAL A 202 -9.79 -9.94 5.41
CA VAL A 202 -10.38 -9.56 4.11
C VAL A 202 -9.54 -8.44 3.50
N SER A 203 -8.99 -8.67 2.32
CA SER A 203 -8.13 -7.71 1.61
C SER A 203 -8.77 -6.32 1.52
N ARG A 204 -7.97 -5.27 1.68
CA ARG A 204 -8.39 -3.87 1.54
C ARG A 204 -7.98 -3.25 0.22
N THR A 205 -7.25 -4.01 -0.57
CA THR A 205 -6.89 -3.62 -1.93
C THR A 205 -7.15 -4.77 -2.88
N THR A 206 -7.35 -4.45 -4.15
CA THR A 206 -7.29 -5.40 -5.25
C THR A 206 -6.47 -4.81 -6.39
N HIS A 207 -5.76 -5.67 -7.12
CA HIS A 207 -4.89 -5.29 -8.21
C HIS A 207 -5.61 -5.46 -9.56
N LEU A 208 -5.69 -4.39 -10.33
CA LEU A 208 -6.34 -4.38 -11.65
C LEU A 208 -5.36 -4.45 -12.82
N GLY A 209 -4.07 -4.40 -12.55
CA GLY A 209 -3.02 -4.43 -13.59
C GLY A 209 -2.89 -5.82 -14.21
N THR A 210 -3.54 -6.05 -15.35
CA THR A 210 -3.43 -7.30 -16.12
C THR A 210 -2.21 -7.33 -17.04
N TRP A 211 -1.69 -6.15 -17.39
CA TRP A 211 -0.55 -5.97 -18.27
C TRP A 211 0.42 -4.95 -17.66
N GLY A 212 1.62 -5.38 -17.39
CA GLY A 212 2.66 -4.53 -16.83
C GLY A 212 4.04 -5.12 -17.03
N THR A 213 5.06 -4.46 -16.51
CA THR A 213 6.46 -4.91 -16.62
C THR A 213 6.66 -6.28 -15.98
N HIS A 214 5.86 -6.64 -14.98
CA HIS A 214 6.02 -7.85 -14.17
C HIS A 214 4.75 -8.72 -14.10
N VAL A 215 3.63 -8.24 -14.60
CA VAL A 215 2.35 -8.96 -14.59
C VAL A 215 1.85 -9.15 -16.01
N ASN A 216 1.59 -10.40 -16.38
CA ASN A 216 0.91 -10.79 -17.58
C ASN A 216 -0.31 -11.66 -17.22
N PRO A 217 -1.20 -12.02 -18.15
CA PRO A 217 -2.38 -12.84 -17.85
C PRO A 217 -2.05 -14.18 -17.19
N GLU A 218 -0.91 -14.80 -17.48
CA GLU A 218 -0.50 -16.08 -16.87
C GLU A 218 -0.14 -15.87 -15.40
N VAL A 219 0.62 -14.82 -15.08
CA VAL A 219 0.96 -14.44 -13.70
C VAL A 219 -0.31 -14.06 -12.95
N GLN A 220 -1.22 -13.30 -13.58
CA GLN A 220 -2.49 -12.92 -13.00
C GLN A 220 -3.34 -14.14 -12.63
N ASN A 221 -3.44 -15.10 -13.54
CA ASN A 221 -4.17 -16.35 -13.31
C ASN A 221 -3.48 -17.22 -12.25
N HIS A 222 -2.14 -17.28 -12.26
CA HIS A 222 -1.39 -18.08 -11.30
C HIS A 222 -1.62 -17.63 -9.84
N TYR A 223 -1.71 -16.31 -9.61
CA TYR A 223 -1.95 -15.74 -8.29
C TYR A 223 -3.44 -15.53 -7.99
N ASN A 224 -4.35 -15.90 -8.91
CA ASN A 224 -5.80 -15.75 -8.77
C ASN A 224 -6.23 -14.34 -8.33
N PHE A 225 -5.52 -13.29 -8.78
CA PHE A 225 -5.80 -11.91 -8.36
C PHE A 225 -7.24 -11.47 -8.63
N PHE A 226 -7.91 -12.06 -9.64
CA PHE A 226 -9.30 -11.76 -9.95
C PHE A 226 -10.30 -12.34 -8.93
N ASP A 227 -9.92 -13.42 -8.24
CA ASP A 227 -10.77 -14.11 -7.28
C ASP A 227 -10.60 -13.58 -5.86
N ILE A 228 -9.60 -12.70 -5.64
CA ILE A 228 -9.37 -12.12 -4.33
C ILE A 228 -10.49 -11.15 -4.01
N LYS A 229 -11.19 -11.43 -2.93
CA LYS A 229 -12.18 -10.52 -2.38
C LYS A 229 -11.50 -9.36 -1.66
N TYR A 230 -12.01 -8.18 -1.91
CA TYR A 230 -11.69 -7.01 -1.11
C TYR A 230 -12.96 -6.37 -0.57
N LEU A 231 -12.85 -5.65 0.52
CA LEU A 231 -13.97 -4.98 1.14
C LEU A 231 -14.42 -3.81 0.26
N LYS A 232 -15.69 -3.85 -0.18
CA LYS A 232 -16.28 -2.84 -1.07
C LYS A 232 -17.16 -1.82 -0.34
N GLN A 233 -17.54 -2.13 0.90
CA GLN A 233 -18.45 -1.32 1.70
C GLN A 233 -17.70 -0.77 2.91
N ASP A 234 -18.08 0.44 3.32
CA ASP A 234 -17.55 1.02 4.56
C ASP A 234 -18.07 0.22 5.79
N ILE A 235 -17.20 0.07 6.76
CA ILE A 235 -17.55 -0.49 8.07
C ILE A 235 -17.96 0.69 8.95
N ALA A 236 -19.27 0.82 9.20
CA ALA A 236 -19.82 1.96 9.93
C ALA A 236 -19.31 2.05 11.38
N GLU A 237 -19.10 0.90 12.05
CA GLU A 237 -18.53 0.81 13.41
C GLU A 237 -17.26 -0.02 13.36
N SER A 238 -16.11 0.65 13.26
CA SER A 238 -14.82 -0.02 13.14
C SER A 238 -14.24 -0.33 14.51
N LYS A 239 -14.46 -1.54 14.98
CA LYS A 239 -13.66 -2.13 16.07
C LYS A 239 -12.68 -3.12 15.46
N TYR A 240 -11.63 -2.61 14.84
CA TYR A 240 -10.55 -3.46 14.35
C TYR A 240 -9.84 -4.12 15.52
N PHE A 241 -9.44 -5.37 15.35
CA PHE A 241 -8.71 -6.12 16.35
C PHE A 241 -7.64 -7.00 15.70
N VAL A 242 -6.63 -7.34 16.49
CA VAL A 242 -5.60 -8.30 16.11
C VAL A 242 -5.94 -9.63 16.76
N SER A 243 -6.07 -10.67 15.95
CA SER A 243 -6.17 -12.03 16.49
C SER A 243 -4.76 -12.57 16.77
N ASP A 244 -4.54 -13.00 17.99
CA ASP A 244 -3.33 -13.73 18.36
C ASP A 244 -3.41 -15.15 17.78
N PHE A 245 -2.73 -15.39 16.67
CA PHE A 245 -2.35 -16.75 16.27
C PHE A 245 -1.13 -17.20 17.12
N SER A 246 -1.23 -17.11 18.42
CA SER A 246 -0.31 -17.80 19.29
C SER A 246 -1.05 -19.01 19.86
N THR A 247 -0.68 -20.18 19.40
CA THR A 247 -1.03 -21.51 19.89
C THR A 247 -2.13 -22.26 19.12
N GLU A 248 -1.73 -22.95 18.07
CA GLU A 248 -1.95 -24.40 18.04
C GLU A 248 -0.71 -25.11 17.52
#